data_6f69dd6010892b36774b35e8872a0eb2
#
_entry.id   6f69dd6010892b36774b35e8872a0eb2
#
_cell.length_a   1.000
_cell.length_b   1.000
_cell.length_c   1.000
_cell.angle_alpha   90.00
_cell.angle_beta   90.00
_cell.angle_gamma   90.00
#
_symmetry.space_group_name_H-M   'P 1'
#
loop_
_entity.id
_entity.type
_entity.pdbx_description
1 polymer ?
#
loop_
_entity_poly.entity_id
_entity_poly.type
_entity_poly.pdbx_seq_one_letter_code
_entity_poly.pdbx_strand_id
1 'polypeptide(L)'
;MPRRLGAEFFGTFWLTFAGCGSAVLAAGFPTLGIGFLGVSFAFGLTVLTMAYAVGHISGGHFNCAVTIGLWAGGRFKATDVVPYLIAQVVGAIVAAGVLYAIASGKPDWVPGGFASNGYGDLSPGKYGLVSCFVIEVIATFFFLYVIIGTTSKGAAVGFAGIPIGLCLTLIHLFLIPVTNASVNPARSTGPALFAGGAYIAQLWLFWLAPILGAAIAGVVSRWQHDLPDAK
;
A
#
# COMPACT_ATOMS: atom_id res chain seq x y z
N MET A 1 -22.26 -1.28 -6.32
CA MET A 1 -21.25 -2.03 -5.55
C MET A 1 -20.35 -2.90 -6.45
N PRO A 2 -20.79 -3.86 -7.29
CA PRO A 2 -19.84 -4.75 -8.03
C PRO A 2 -18.76 -4.03 -8.85
N ARG A 3 -19.10 -2.98 -9.59
CA ARG A 3 -18.11 -2.20 -10.36
C ARG A 3 -17.03 -1.57 -9.47
N ARG A 4 -17.42 -1.06 -8.30
CA ARG A 4 -16.47 -0.49 -7.32
C ARG A 4 -15.54 -1.55 -6.76
N LEU A 5 -16.07 -2.73 -6.41
CA LEU A 5 -15.27 -3.86 -5.92
C LEU A 5 -14.31 -4.39 -7.00
N GLY A 6 -14.75 -4.46 -8.25
CA GLY A 6 -13.88 -4.78 -9.39
C GLY A 6 -12.73 -3.79 -9.54
N ALA A 7 -13.00 -2.48 -9.42
CA ALA A 7 -11.98 -1.45 -9.48
C ALA A 7 -10.95 -1.56 -8.32
N GLU A 8 -11.41 -1.83 -7.09
CA GLU A 8 -10.54 -2.07 -5.94
C GLU A 8 -9.70 -3.34 -6.09
N PHE A 9 -10.30 -4.42 -6.59
CA PHE A 9 -9.58 -5.67 -6.91
C PHE A 9 -8.46 -5.42 -7.92
N PHE A 10 -8.76 -4.83 -9.08
CA PHE A 10 -7.77 -4.59 -10.14
C PHE A 10 -6.72 -3.56 -9.71
N GLY A 11 -7.10 -2.52 -8.97
CA GLY A 11 -6.14 -1.54 -8.45
C GLY A 11 -5.18 -2.15 -7.45
N THR A 12 -5.67 -2.96 -6.51
CA THR A 12 -4.81 -3.64 -5.54
C THR A 12 -4.00 -4.77 -6.17
N PHE A 13 -4.58 -5.47 -7.15
CA PHE A 13 -3.84 -6.45 -7.96
C PHE A 13 -2.64 -5.77 -8.63
N TRP A 14 -2.86 -4.67 -9.36
CA TRP A 14 -1.79 -3.96 -10.07
C TRP A 14 -0.72 -3.42 -9.13
N LEU A 15 -1.14 -2.82 -8.00
CA LEU A 15 -0.23 -2.33 -6.97
C LEU A 15 0.68 -3.45 -6.45
N THR A 16 0.10 -4.59 -6.09
CA THR A 16 0.85 -5.71 -5.53
C THR A 16 1.69 -6.40 -6.61
N PHE A 17 1.12 -6.65 -7.78
CA PHE A 17 1.81 -7.34 -8.87
C PHE A 17 3.02 -6.54 -9.37
N ALA A 18 2.83 -5.29 -9.77
CA ALA A 18 3.91 -4.50 -10.35
C ALA A 18 4.86 -3.94 -9.27
N GLY A 19 4.34 -3.54 -8.10
CA GLY A 19 5.17 -3.08 -6.99
C GLY A 19 6.06 -4.19 -6.42
N CYS A 20 5.47 -5.30 -5.97
CA CYS A 20 6.26 -6.44 -5.48
C CYS A 20 7.03 -7.13 -6.62
N GLY A 21 6.47 -7.18 -7.82
CA GLY A 21 7.14 -7.72 -9.00
C GLY A 21 8.41 -6.97 -9.36
N SER A 22 8.42 -5.65 -9.25
CA SER A 22 9.63 -4.85 -9.45
C SER A 22 10.74 -5.22 -8.46
N ALA A 23 10.38 -5.54 -7.21
CA ALA A 23 11.33 -6.00 -6.21
C ALA A 23 11.82 -7.44 -6.49
N VAL A 24 10.92 -8.36 -6.83
CA VAL A 24 11.22 -9.79 -7.03
C VAL A 24 11.97 -10.04 -8.34
N LEU A 25 11.58 -9.38 -9.42
CA LEU A 25 12.07 -9.67 -10.77
C LEU A 25 13.19 -8.75 -11.23
N ALA A 26 13.22 -7.49 -10.77
CA ALA A 26 14.05 -6.46 -11.39
C ALA A 26 15.03 -5.77 -10.44
N ALA A 27 14.76 -5.74 -9.11
CA ALA A 27 15.61 -4.97 -8.19
C ALA A 27 17.07 -5.41 -8.19
N GLY A 28 17.33 -6.71 -8.14
CA GLY A 28 18.66 -7.31 -8.12
C GLY A 28 19.10 -7.90 -9.46
N PHE A 29 18.51 -7.46 -10.59
CA PHE A 29 18.91 -7.97 -11.89
C PHE A 29 20.38 -7.64 -12.17
N PRO A 30 21.20 -8.62 -12.63
CA PRO A 30 22.62 -8.41 -12.79
C PRO A 30 22.93 -7.20 -13.70
N THR A 31 23.79 -6.31 -13.24
CA THR A 31 24.29 -5.12 -13.94
C THR A 31 23.25 -4.01 -14.19
N LEU A 32 22.00 -4.36 -14.48
CA LEU A 32 20.93 -3.43 -14.88
C LEU A 32 19.77 -3.36 -13.90
N GLY A 33 19.95 -3.87 -12.67
CA GLY A 33 18.93 -3.87 -11.63
C GLY A 33 18.49 -2.47 -11.21
N ILE A 34 17.20 -2.33 -10.92
CA ILE A 34 16.58 -1.04 -10.58
C ILE A 34 16.77 -0.61 -9.13
N GLY A 35 17.22 -1.52 -8.27
CA GLY A 35 17.48 -1.25 -6.85
C GLY A 35 16.26 -0.65 -6.12
N PHE A 36 16.50 -0.10 -4.92
CA PHE A 36 15.44 0.52 -4.12
C PHE A 36 14.79 1.73 -4.78
N LEU A 37 15.56 2.51 -5.54
CA LEU A 37 15.05 3.67 -6.26
C LEU A 37 13.97 3.27 -7.26
N GLY A 38 14.27 2.29 -8.12
CA GLY A 38 13.32 1.82 -9.11
C GLY A 38 12.08 1.15 -8.49
N VAL A 39 12.26 0.34 -7.43
CA VAL A 39 11.14 -0.26 -6.69
C VAL A 39 10.25 0.82 -6.08
N SER A 40 10.83 1.88 -5.50
CA SER A 40 10.07 2.99 -4.94
C SER A 40 9.21 3.70 -5.98
N PHE A 41 9.78 3.97 -7.15
CA PHE A 41 9.02 4.53 -8.27
C PHE A 41 7.94 3.56 -8.77
N ALA A 42 8.23 2.28 -8.88
CA ALA A 42 7.25 1.28 -9.32
C ALA A 42 5.99 1.30 -8.44
N PHE A 43 6.14 1.28 -7.11
CA PHE A 43 4.99 1.38 -6.20
C PHE A 43 4.20 2.68 -6.36
N GLY A 44 4.87 3.82 -6.45
CA GLY A 44 4.19 5.10 -6.68
C GLY A 44 3.44 5.15 -8.00
N LEU A 45 4.06 4.65 -9.08
CA LEU A 45 3.46 4.60 -10.42
C LEU A 45 2.24 3.68 -10.48
N THR A 46 2.21 2.56 -9.71
CA THR A 46 1.03 1.70 -9.67
C THR A 46 -0.20 2.43 -9.15
N VAL A 47 -0.05 3.18 -8.05
CA VAL A 47 -1.15 3.97 -7.48
C VAL A 47 -1.52 5.13 -8.40
N LEU A 48 -0.52 5.85 -8.93
CA LEU A 48 -0.75 6.96 -9.85
C LEU A 48 -1.57 6.51 -11.06
N THR A 49 -1.14 5.46 -11.75
CA THR A 49 -1.80 4.97 -12.96
C THR A 49 -3.21 4.46 -12.69
N MET A 50 -3.40 3.70 -11.59
CA MET A 50 -4.71 3.16 -11.25
C MET A 50 -5.67 4.21 -10.67
N ALA A 51 -5.15 5.25 -10.00
CA ALA A 51 -5.98 6.38 -9.57
C ALA A 51 -6.66 7.07 -10.77
N TYR A 52 -5.93 7.24 -11.88
CA TYR A 52 -6.52 7.77 -13.11
C TYR A 52 -7.37 6.75 -13.85
N ALA A 53 -6.97 5.48 -13.90
CA ALA A 53 -7.68 4.45 -14.66
C ALA A 53 -9.04 4.08 -14.06
N VAL A 54 -9.13 3.92 -12.73
CA VAL A 54 -10.34 3.41 -12.05
C VAL A 54 -10.75 4.18 -10.80
N GLY A 55 -10.01 5.21 -10.40
CA GLY A 55 -10.31 5.99 -9.19
C GLY A 55 -11.68 6.66 -9.25
N HIS A 56 -12.13 7.09 -10.42
CA HIS A 56 -13.48 7.66 -10.64
C HIS A 56 -14.61 6.63 -10.42
N ILE A 57 -14.31 5.33 -10.38
CA ILE A 57 -15.30 4.26 -10.16
C ILE A 57 -15.45 3.93 -8.68
N SER A 58 -14.33 3.76 -7.95
CA SER A 58 -14.33 3.26 -6.57
C SER A 58 -13.88 4.28 -5.52
N GLY A 59 -13.24 5.34 -5.93
CA GLY A 59 -12.48 6.24 -5.08
C GLY A 59 -10.98 5.93 -5.05
N GLY A 60 -10.57 4.77 -5.62
CA GLY A 60 -9.15 4.40 -5.78
C GLY A 60 -8.42 4.17 -4.46
N HIS A 61 -9.00 3.40 -3.54
CA HIS A 61 -8.36 3.13 -2.24
C HIS A 61 -7.18 2.17 -2.38
N PHE A 62 -7.38 1.01 -3.01
CA PHE A 62 -6.39 -0.06 -3.24
C PHE A 62 -5.61 -0.48 -2.00
N ASN A 63 -6.13 -0.17 -0.81
CA ASN A 63 -5.43 -0.26 0.46
C ASN A 63 -6.43 -0.34 1.62
N CYS A 64 -6.34 -1.38 2.45
CA CYS A 64 -7.24 -1.57 3.59
C CYS A 64 -7.11 -0.44 4.62
N ALA A 65 -5.88 0.05 4.88
CA ALA A 65 -5.66 1.14 5.83
C ALA A 65 -6.29 2.45 5.31
N VAL A 66 -6.14 2.76 4.03
CA VAL A 66 -6.79 3.92 3.39
C VAL A 66 -8.31 3.83 3.53
N THR A 67 -8.90 2.66 3.25
CA THR A 67 -10.35 2.45 3.37
C THR A 67 -10.84 2.72 4.79
N ILE A 68 -10.15 2.17 5.80
CA ILE A 68 -10.51 2.36 7.22
C ILE A 68 -10.29 3.81 7.64
N GLY A 69 -9.20 4.44 7.22
CA GLY A 69 -8.93 5.82 7.57
C GLY A 69 -9.90 6.82 6.94
N LEU A 70 -10.33 6.61 5.69
CA LEU A 70 -11.39 7.40 5.05
C LEU A 70 -12.73 7.22 5.77
N TRP A 71 -13.03 6.01 6.24
CA TRP A 71 -14.21 5.78 7.10
C TRP A 71 -14.09 6.52 8.42
N ALA A 72 -12.95 6.44 9.12
CA ALA A 72 -12.70 7.16 10.37
C ALA A 72 -12.80 8.68 10.20
N GLY A 73 -12.39 9.20 9.03
CA GLY A 73 -12.53 10.60 8.62
C GLY A 73 -13.95 10.99 8.15
N GLY A 74 -14.93 10.06 8.18
CA GLY A 74 -16.31 10.34 7.75
C GLY A 74 -16.48 10.45 6.23
N ARG A 75 -15.48 10.10 5.43
CA ARG A 75 -15.50 10.21 3.96
C ARG A 75 -15.88 8.91 3.25
N PHE A 76 -16.14 7.84 4.00
CA PHE A 76 -16.53 6.54 3.46
C PHE A 76 -17.60 5.86 4.33
N LYS A 77 -18.53 5.12 3.70
CA LYS A 77 -19.64 4.48 4.41
C LYS A 77 -19.17 3.21 5.12
N ALA A 78 -19.57 3.01 6.39
CA ALA A 78 -19.24 1.83 7.16
C ALA A 78 -19.67 0.50 6.50
N THR A 79 -20.83 0.49 5.83
CA THR A 79 -21.37 -0.66 5.09
C THR A 79 -20.49 -1.14 3.95
N ASP A 80 -19.67 -0.25 3.39
CA ASP A 80 -18.83 -0.51 2.24
C ASP A 80 -17.40 -0.94 2.64
N VAL A 81 -17.02 -0.77 3.91
CA VAL A 81 -15.66 -1.07 4.39
C VAL A 81 -15.29 -2.54 4.17
N VAL A 82 -16.04 -3.46 4.75
CA VAL A 82 -15.74 -4.89 4.67
C VAL A 82 -15.70 -5.41 3.23
N PRO A 83 -16.67 -5.10 2.36
CA PRO A 83 -16.59 -5.47 0.94
C PRO A 83 -15.30 -4.98 0.24
N TYR A 84 -14.85 -3.73 0.53
CA TYR A 84 -13.62 -3.18 -0.04
C TYR A 84 -12.38 -3.94 0.46
N LEU A 85 -12.29 -4.20 1.77
CA LEU A 85 -11.18 -4.96 2.35
C LEU A 85 -11.05 -6.34 1.69
N ILE A 86 -12.18 -7.03 1.51
CA ILE A 86 -12.20 -8.36 0.85
C ILE A 86 -11.68 -8.24 -0.59
N ALA A 87 -12.19 -7.30 -1.37
CA ALA A 87 -11.77 -7.12 -2.76
C ALA A 87 -10.27 -6.80 -2.88
N GLN A 88 -9.75 -5.94 -1.99
CA GLN A 88 -8.35 -5.56 -1.93
C GLN A 88 -7.45 -6.74 -1.53
N VAL A 89 -7.80 -7.47 -0.47
CA VAL A 89 -7.02 -8.63 -0.02
C VAL A 89 -6.99 -9.73 -1.08
N VAL A 90 -8.14 -10.04 -1.69
CA VAL A 90 -8.21 -11.03 -2.77
C VAL A 90 -7.39 -10.58 -3.98
N GLY A 91 -7.46 -9.29 -4.36
CA GLY A 91 -6.63 -8.72 -5.42
C GLY A 91 -5.14 -8.89 -5.17
N ALA A 92 -4.69 -8.61 -3.94
CA ALA A 92 -3.29 -8.78 -3.55
C ALA A 92 -2.83 -10.25 -3.54
N ILE A 93 -3.68 -11.17 -3.06
CA ILE A 93 -3.36 -12.60 -3.04
C ILE A 93 -3.25 -13.15 -4.46
N VAL A 94 -4.20 -12.82 -5.33
CA VAL A 94 -4.17 -13.25 -6.73
C VAL A 94 -2.93 -12.67 -7.45
N ALA A 95 -2.61 -11.39 -7.21
CA ALA A 95 -1.41 -10.75 -7.74
C ALA A 95 -0.12 -11.47 -7.31
N ALA A 96 0.00 -11.79 -6.03
CA ALA A 96 1.15 -12.51 -5.48
C ALA A 96 1.24 -13.93 -6.07
N GLY A 97 0.10 -14.62 -6.24
CA GLY A 97 0.06 -15.94 -6.88
C GLY A 97 0.53 -15.92 -8.33
N VAL A 98 0.07 -14.93 -9.11
CA VAL A 98 0.52 -14.75 -10.50
C VAL A 98 2.02 -14.42 -10.55
N LEU A 99 2.48 -13.51 -9.67
CA LEU A 99 3.91 -13.18 -9.57
C LEU A 99 4.76 -14.40 -9.19
N TYR A 100 4.28 -15.22 -8.25
CA TYR A 100 4.95 -16.45 -7.84
C TYR A 100 5.09 -17.43 -9.02
N ALA A 101 4.01 -17.63 -9.77
CA ALA A 101 4.02 -18.50 -10.95
C ALA A 101 5.01 -17.99 -12.02
N ILE A 102 5.11 -16.69 -12.22
CA ILE A 102 6.09 -16.11 -13.16
C ILE A 102 7.53 -16.28 -12.64
N ALA A 103 7.78 -15.94 -11.38
CA ALA A 103 9.12 -15.99 -10.80
C ALA A 103 9.65 -17.42 -10.71
N SER A 104 8.81 -18.41 -10.41
CA SER A 104 9.17 -19.83 -10.38
C SER A 104 9.51 -20.43 -11.74
N GLY A 105 9.24 -19.73 -12.84
CA GLY A 105 9.69 -20.11 -14.18
C GLY A 105 11.21 -19.96 -14.39
N LYS A 106 11.93 -19.29 -13.50
CA LYS A 106 13.38 -19.20 -13.55
C LYS A 106 14.00 -20.46 -12.92
N PRO A 107 14.97 -21.14 -13.59
CA PRO A 107 15.71 -22.25 -12.99
C PRO A 107 16.32 -21.87 -11.63
N ASP A 108 16.28 -22.80 -10.68
CA ASP A 108 16.86 -22.65 -9.32
C ASP A 108 16.33 -21.45 -8.52
N TRP A 109 15.18 -20.89 -8.91
CA TRP A 109 14.57 -19.80 -8.17
C TRP A 109 14.06 -20.27 -6.81
N VAL A 110 14.33 -19.44 -5.78
CA VAL A 110 13.78 -19.62 -4.43
C VAL A 110 13.03 -18.36 -4.04
N PRO A 111 11.86 -18.48 -3.37
CA PRO A 111 11.02 -17.31 -3.05
C PRO A 111 11.70 -16.32 -2.10
N GLY A 112 12.58 -16.77 -1.21
CA GLY A 112 13.17 -15.91 -0.20
C GLY A 112 12.09 -15.16 0.58
N GLY A 113 12.27 -13.85 0.77
CA GLY A 113 11.27 -13.00 1.40
C GLY A 113 10.12 -12.58 0.50
N PHE A 114 10.17 -12.85 -0.80
CA PHE A 114 9.13 -12.59 -1.81
C PHE A 114 8.48 -11.18 -1.68
N ALA A 115 9.30 -10.16 -1.50
CA ALA A 115 8.87 -8.78 -1.26
C ALA A 115 7.94 -8.60 -0.02
N SER A 116 7.94 -9.55 0.92
CA SER A 116 7.17 -9.47 2.16
C SER A 116 7.74 -8.40 3.10
N ASN A 117 6.90 -7.95 4.02
CA ASN A 117 7.28 -7.02 5.07
C ASN A 117 7.72 -7.78 6.33
N GLY A 118 8.67 -7.22 7.08
CA GLY A 118 9.17 -7.85 8.30
C GLY A 118 9.84 -6.88 9.26
N TYR A 119 10.02 -7.33 10.51
CA TYR A 119 10.80 -6.66 11.56
C TYR A 119 11.82 -7.62 12.16
N GLY A 120 12.77 -7.10 12.94
CA GLY A 120 13.85 -7.92 13.50
C GLY A 120 14.67 -8.58 12.40
N ASP A 121 14.81 -9.90 12.44
CA ASP A 121 15.58 -10.65 11.44
C ASP A 121 14.98 -10.63 10.03
N LEU A 122 13.70 -10.34 9.89
CA LEU A 122 13.03 -10.21 8.60
C LEU A 122 13.03 -8.77 8.06
N SER A 123 13.46 -7.79 8.86
CA SER A 123 13.69 -6.43 8.38
C SER A 123 14.90 -6.40 7.45
N PRO A 124 14.88 -5.73 6.31
CA PRO A 124 16.05 -5.59 5.44
C PRO A 124 17.25 -4.99 6.16
N GLY A 125 17.05 -3.96 6.99
CA GLY A 125 18.08 -3.30 7.80
C GLY A 125 18.14 -3.79 9.25
N LYS A 126 17.48 -4.89 9.61
CA LYS A 126 17.46 -5.49 10.96
C LYS A 126 16.85 -4.60 12.05
N TYR A 127 15.91 -3.74 11.69
CA TYR A 127 15.20 -2.87 12.63
C TYR A 127 14.23 -3.68 13.52
N GLY A 128 14.25 -3.38 14.82
CA GLY A 128 13.38 -4.04 15.79
C GLY A 128 11.91 -3.64 15.67
N LEU A 129 11.04 -4.39 16.35
CA LEU A 129 9.59 -4.25 16.33
C LEU A 129 9.12 -2.82 16.57
N VAL A 130 9.63 -2.13 17.58
CA VAL A 130 9.17 -0.77 17.94
C VAL A 130 9.46 0.22 16.83
N SER A 131 10.67 0.19 16.25
CA SER A 131 11.03 1.08 15.12
C SER A 131 10.15 0.83 13.92
N CYS A 132 9.92 -0.46 13.59
CA CYS A 132 9.06 -0.85 12.47
C CYS A 132 7.60 -0.45 12.69
N PHE A 133 7.08 -0.59 13.91
CA PHE A 133 5.72 -0.17 14.24
C PHE A 133 5.55 1.34 14.10
N VAL A 134 6.44 2.12 14.73
CA VAL A 134 6.37 3.60 14.72
C VAL A 134 6.46 4.15 13.31
N ILE A 135 7.39 3.66 12.49
CA ILE A 135 7.58 4.19 11.14
C ILE A 135 6.40 3.85 10.21
N GLU A 136 5.80 2.65 10.36
CA GLU A 136 4.61 2.27 9.59
C GLU A 136 3.39 3.13 9.97
N VAL A 137 3.20 3.44 11.27
CA VAL A 137 2.16 4.37 11.75
C VAL A 137 2.35 5.74 11.13
N ILE A 138 3.56 6.31 11.23
CA ILE A 138 3.87 7.66 10.73
C ILE A 138 3.73 7.71 9.20
N ALA A 139 4.31 6.76 8.49
CA ALA A 139 4.27 6.73 7.04
C ALA A 139 2.82 6.60 6.51
N THR A 140 2.01 5.75 7.12
CA THR A 140 0.61 5.59 6.71
C THR A 140 -0.24 6.80 7.11
N PHE A 141 0.04 7.44 8.25
CA PHE A 141 -0.59 8.70 8.62
C PHE A 141 -0.39 9.75 7.52
N PHE A 142 0.86 10.03 7.12
CA PHE A 142 1.13 11.02 6.09
C PHE A 142 0.64 10.60 4.71
N PHE A 143 0.64 9.32 4.39
CA PHE A 143 0.07 8.84 3.15
C PHE A 143 -1.43 9.18 3.04
N LEU A 144 -2.21 8.86 4.06
CA LEU A 144 -3.64 9.19 4.07
C LEU A 144 -3.88 10.70 4.21
N TYR A 145 -3.07 11.41 4.97
CA TYR A 145 -3.15 12.86 5.09
C TYR A 145 -3.02 13.54 3.71
N VAL A 146 -2.06 13.11 2.89
CA VAL A 146 -1.91 13.58 1.50
C VAL A 146 -3.12 13.18 0.65
N ILE A 147 -3.62 11.94 0.77
CA ILE A 147 -4.82 11.50 0.03
C ILE A 147 -6.00 12.40 0.35
N ILE A 148 -6.29 12.63 1.64
CA ILE A 148 -7.41 13.46 2.06
C ILE A 148 -7.23 14.92 1.61
N GLY A 149 -6.05 15.50 1.82
CA GLY A 149 -5.76 16.86 1.42
C GLY A 149 -5.96 17.11 -0.07
N THR A 150 -5.39 16.23 -0.91
CA THR A 150 -5.45 16.36 -2.37
C THR A 150 -6.80 15.99 -3.01
N THR A 151 -7.69 15.38 -2.24
CA THR A 151 -9.07 15.05 -2.65
C THR A 151 -10.14 15.87 -1.92
N SER A 152 -9.73 16.90 -1.16
CA SER A 152 -10.64 17.81 -0.45
C SER A 152 -11.16 18.93 -1.37
N LYS A 153 -12.21 19.64 -0.90
CA LYS A 153 -12.86 20.74 -1.61
C LYS A 153 -11.87 21.82 -1.95
N GLY A 154 -11.15 22.30 -2.25
CA GLY A 154 -10.15 23.34 -2.50
C GLY A 154 -8.90 22.80 -3.18
N ALA A 155 -8.78 21.49 -3.29
CA ALA A 155 -7.68 20.87 -4.02
C ALA A 155 -7.88 20.98 -5.55
N ALA A 156 -6.77 20.98 -6.29
CA ALA A 156 -6.79 21.04 -7.74
C ALA A 156 -7.49 19.80 -8.33
N VAL A 157 -8.63 20.02 -8.95
CA VAL A 157 -9.47 18.95 -9.53
C VAL A 157 -8.68 18.20 -10.61
N GLY A 158 -8.74 16.86 -10.58
CA GLY A 158 -8.11 16.00 -11.57
C GLY A 158 -6.62 15.70 -11.34
N PHE A 159 -5.97 16.33 -10.38
CA PHE A 159 -4.52 16.17 -10.14
C PHE A 159 -4.18 15.26 -8.96
N ALA A 160 -5.15 14.84 -8.14
CA ALA A 160 -4.91 14.09 -6.90
C ALA A 160 -4.02 12.83 -7.07
N GLY A 161 -4.15 12.12 -8.18
CA GLY A 161 -3.35 10.90 -8.44
C GLY A 161 -1.84 11.13 -8.45
N ILE A 162 -1.40 12.32 -8.89
CA ILE A 162 0.03 12.67 -8.98
C ILE A 162 0.68 12.75 -7.59
N PRO A 163 0.24 13.66 -6.68
CA PRO A 163 0.84 13.75 -5.35
C PRO A 163 0.65 12.48 -4.51
N ILE A 164 -0.44 11.73 -4.69
CA ILE A 164 -0.67 10.46 -4.00
C ILE A 164 0.38 9.42 -4.44
N GLY A 165 0.59 9.25 -5.74
CA GLY A 165 1.61 8.33 -6.25
C GLY A 165 3.02 8.75 -5.86
N LEU A 166 3.36 10.04 -5.94
CA LEU A 166 4.66 10.57 -5.52
C LEU A 166 4.88 10.44 -4.01
N CYS A 167 3.84 10.60 -3.20
CA CYS A 167 3.92 10.37 -1.75
C CYS A 167 4.26 8.89 -1.47
N LEU A 168 3.63 7.96 -2.17
CA LEU A 168 3.96 6.53 -2.01
C LEU A 168 5.39 6.23 -2.47
N THR A 169 5.87 6.86 -3.55
CA THR A 169 7.28 6.78 -3.97
C THR A 169 8.21 7.27 -2.85
N LEU A 170 7.94 8.46 -2.30
CA LEU A 170 8.72 9.04 -1.21
C LEU A 170 8.77 8.11 0.01
N ILE A 171 7.63 7.56 0.40
CA ILE A 171 7.56 6.61 1.52
C ILE A 171 8.45 5.39 1.26
N HIS A 172 8.40 4.80 0.06
CA HIS A 172 9.22 3.64 -0.26
C HIS A 172 10.72 3.96 -0.26
N LEU A 173 11.14 5.18 -0.65
CA LEU A 173 12.54 5.59 -0.64
C LEU A 173 13.21 5.49 0.74
N PHE A 174 12.48 5.75 1.82
CA PHE A 174 13.06 5.67 3.16
C PHE A 174 12.61 4.43 3.96
N LEU A 175 11.47 3.83 3.60
CA LEU A 175 10.86 2.78 4.39
C LEU A 175 11.29 1.36 3.97
N ILE A 176 11.71 1.16 2.72
CA ILE A 176 12.20 -0.15 2.24
C ILE A 176 13.29 -0.73 3.15
N PRO A 177 14.34 0.00 3.56
CA PRO A 177 15.37 -0.54 4.44
C PRO A 177 14.85 -0.98 5.82
N VAL A 178 13.73 -0.39 6.29
CA VAL A 178 13.22 -0.63 7.64
C VAL A 178 12.26 -1.80 7.69
N THR A 179 11.23 -1.82 6.84
CA THR A 179 10.17 -2.84 6.88
C THR A 179 9.90 -3.50 5.54
N ASN A 180 10.64 -3.14 4.51
CA ASN A 180 10.29 -3.36 3.10
C ASN A 180 9.00 -2.63 2.69
N ALA A 181 8.65 -1.54 3.36
CA ALA A 181 7.55 -0.62 3.11
C ALA A 181 6.18 -1.30 2.93
N SER A 182 5.38 -1.30 3.99
CA SER A 182 3.99 -1.80 3.92
C SER A 182 3.03 -0.68 3.55
N VAL A 183 2.67 0.13 4.50
CA VAL A 183 1.60 1.14 4.52
C VAL A 183 0.25 0.63 3.95
N ASN A 184 0.15 -0.69 3.74
CA ASN A 184 -0.99 -1.34 3.08
C ASN A 184 -1.15 -2.79 3.54
N PRO A 185 -2.15 -3.12 4.39
CA PRO A 185 -2.38 -4.48 4.86
C PRO A 185 -2.61 -5.50 3.74
N ALA A 186 -3.34 -5.14 2.68
CA ALA A 186 -3.58 -6.04 1.55
C ALA A 186 -2.27 -6.37 0.81
N ARG A 187 -1.45 -5.34 0.51
CA ARG A 187 -0.12 -5.49 -0.10
C ARG A 187 0.79 -6.39 0.72
N SER A 188 0.70 -6.32 2.05
CA SER A 188 1.53 -7.16 2.93
C SER A 188 1.03 -8.60 3.00
N THR A 189 -0.28 -8.82 2.93
CA THR A 189 -0.90 -10.15 3.01
C THR A 189 -0.54 -11.01 1.81
N GLY A 190 -0.63 -10.47 0.59
CA GLY A 190 -0.34 -11.22 -0.63
C GLY A 190 1.02 -11.94 -0.59
N PRO A 191 2.14 -11.21 -0.58
CA PRO A 191 3.46 -11.81 -0.54
C PRO A 191 3.74 -12.71 0.67
N ALA A 192 3.25 -12.33 1.87
CA ALA A 192 3.48 -13.11 3.09
C ALA A 192 2.95 -14.55 3.00
N LEU A 193 1.83 -14.76 2.32
CA LEU A 193 1.26 -16.09 2.10
C LEU A 193 2.16 -17.00 1.25
N PHE A 194 2.95 -16.43 0.35
CA PHE A 194 3.86 -17.17 -0.53
C PHE A 194 5.29 -17.25 0.05
N ALA A 195 5.71 -16.30 0.89
CA ALA A 195 6.98 -16.35 1.59
C ALA A 195 6.96 -17.30 2.80
N GLY A 196 5.78 -17.54 3.39
CA GLY A 196 5.58 -18.57 4.40
C GLY A 196 5.71 -18.12 5.86
N GLY A 197 5.80 -19.09 6.77
CA GLY A 197 5.50 -19.03 8.19
C GLY A 197 6.01 -17.82 8.99
N ALA A 198 7.28 -17.46 8.89
CA ALA A 198 7.85 -16.34 9.65
C ALA A 198 7.24 -14.98 9.26
N TYR A 199 6.99 -14.77 7.95
CA TYR A 199 6.34 -13.55 7.46
C TYR A 199 4.86 -13.50 7.82
N ILE A 200 4.15 -14.64 7.80
CA ILE A 200 2.75 -14.73 8.25
C ILE A 200 2.66 -14.40 9.74
N ALA A 201 3.60 -14.91 10.56
CA ALA A 201 3.62 -14.62 12.00
C ALA A 201 3.83 -13.14 12.32
N GLN A 202 4.49 -12.38 11.44
CA GLN A 202 4.71 -10.94 11.61
C GLN A 202 3.67 -10.05 10.93
N LEU A 203 2.74 -10.63 10.18
CA LEU A 203 1.75 -9.89 9.37
C LEU A 203 0.85 -8.97 10.22
N TRP A 204 0.59 -9.33 11.48
CA TRP A 204 -0.23 -8.53 12.40
C TRP A 204 0.25 -7.08 12.53
N LEU A 205 1.57 -6.84 12.54
CA LEU A 205 2.12 -5.49 12.64
C LEU A 205 1.73 -4.66 11.41
N PHE A 206 1.80 -5.26 10.23
CA PHE A 206 1.51 -4.63 8.94
C PHE A 206 0.00 -4.48 8.65
N TRP A 207 -0.84 -5.00 9.54
CA TRP A 207 -2.25 -4.65 9.63
C TRP A 207 -2.46 -3.54 10.66
N LEU A 208 -1.97 -3.73 11.88
CA LEU A 208 -2.27 -2.83 13.00
C LEU A 208 -1.66 -1.44 12.82
N ALA A 209 -0.36 -1.35 12.51
CA ALA A 209 0.34 -0.07 12.43
C ALA A 209 -0.19 0.82 11.28
N PRO A 210 -0.34 0.32 10.03
CA PRO A 210 -0.95 1.11 8.96
C PRO A 210 -2.38 1.56 9.26
N ILE A 211 -3.23 0.67 9.81
CA ILE A 211 -4.60 1.02 10.16
C ILE A 211 -4.63 2.12 11.22
N LEU A 212 -3.79 2.03 12.25
CA LEU A 212 -3.70 3.05 13.30
C LEU A 212 -3.29 4.40 12.71
N GLY A 213 -2.23 4.43 11.91
CA GLY A 213 -1.76 5.65 11.25
C GLY A 213 -2.84 6.29 10.37
N ALA A 214 -3.51 5.49 9.55
CA ALA A 214 -4.59 5.95 8.70
C ALA A 214 -5.81 6.45 9.49
N ALA A 215 -6.22 5.76 10.55
CA ALA A 215 -7.34 6.18 11.39
C ALA A 215 -7.06 7.53 12.07
N ILE A 216 -5.85 7.72 12.61
CA ILE A 216 -5.43 9.00 13.18
C ILE A 216 -5.46 10.10 12.11
N ALA A 217 -4.92 9.86 10.92
CA ALA A 217 -4.95 10.82 9.81
C ALA A 217 -6.39 11.18 9.41
N GLY A 218 -7.30 10.21 9.34
CA GLY A 218 -8.70 10.44 9.06
C GLY A 218 -9.34 11.40 10.06
N VAL A 219 -9.14 11.17 11.36
CA VAL A 219 -9.67 12.02 12.44
C VAL A 219 -9.06 13.43 12.40
N VAL A 220 -7.74 13.53 12.26
CA VAL A 220 -7.03 14.82 12.17
C VAL A 220 -7.49 15.63 10.96
N SER A 221 -7.59 14.99 9.81
CA SER A 221 -8.03 15.65 8.57
C SER A 221 -9.47 16.13 8.65
N ARG A 222 -10.35 15.40 9.31
CA ARG A 222 -11.73 15.84 9.56
C ARG A 222 -11.75 17.15 10.36
N TRP A 223 -10.94 17.24 11.41
CA TRP A 223 -10.81 18.46 12.20
C TRP A 223 -10.30 19.64 11.35
N GLN A 224 -9.37 19.42 10.41
CA GLN A 224 -8.77 20.50 9.60
C GLN A 224 -9.64 20.94 8.41
N HIS A 225 -10.35 20.01 7.77
CA HIS A 225 -11.04 20.28 6.50
C HIS A 225 -12.56 20.46 6.66
N ASP A 226 -13.15 20.06 7.80
CA ASP A 226 -14.59 20.25 8.09
C ASP A 226 -14.87 21.54 8.89
N LEU A 227 -13.88 22.41 9.10
CA LEU A 227 -14.15 23.74 9.64
C LEU A 227 -15.02 24.53 8.65
N PRO A 228 -16.12 25.17 9.09
CA PRO A 228 -16.89 26.05 8.24
C PRO A 228 -15.95 27.10 7.66
N ASP A 229 -16.08 27.33 6.35
CA ASP A 229 -15.29 28.31 5.62
C ASP A 229 -15.17 29.58 6.48
N ALA A 230 -13.93 29.94 6.84
CA ALA A 230 -13.67 31.23 7.45
C ALA A 230 -14.13 32.28 6.44
N LYS A 231 -15.28 32.96 6.76
CA LYS A 231 -15.84 34.02 5.96
C LYS A 231 -14.88 35.17 5.88
#